data_bc401aced919aeaa4a9d98db92711356
#
_entry.id   bc401aced919aeaa4a9d98db92711356
#
_cell.length_a   1.000
_cell.length_b   1.000
_cell.length_c   1.000
_cell.angle_alpha   90.00
_cell.angle_beta   90.00
_cell.angle_gamma   90.00
#
_symmetry.space_group_name_H-M   'P 1'
#
loop_
_entity.id
_entity.type
_entity.pdbx_description
1 polymer ?
#
loop_
_entity_poly.entity_id
_entity_poly.type
_entity_poly.pdbx_seq_one_letter_code
_entity_poly.pdbx_strand_id
1 'polypeptide(L)'
;MGNDFVVPREEDPRREAVESRGYTVVGESWGARLELANAPDLSIFRGTLSRVEHAGIKIFELPVTASSDLYELERANTADFPFTPATSHDLLDAEATRDLWNKGFRVSGTRDGELLVGATVIARREKHAETEFTSVLASQRSSGIGTAVKAASIIACANDGARVFGTGGAAANEARLGVNRALGYNITERWYSYKAPLA
;
A
#
# COMPACT_ATOMS: atom_id res chain seq x y z
N MET A 1 5.68 28.50 -5.38
CA MET A 1 6.25 28.09 -4.07
C MET A 1 7.34 27.09 -4.40
N GLY A 2 8.58 27.40 -4.04
CA GLY A 2 9.72 26.53 -4.32
C GLY A 2 9.55 25.21 -3.55
N ASN A 3 10.00 24.13 -4.17
CA ASN A 3 9.94 22.81 -3.56
C ASN A 3 11.00 22.77 -2.45
N ASP A 4 10.61 23.03 -1.19
CA ASP A 4 11.51 23.09 -0.04
C ASP A 4 12.11 21.73 0.34
N PHE A 5 11.76 20.69 -0.42
CA PHE A 5 12.18 19.32 -0.18
C PHE A 5 13.00 18.76 -1.34
N VAL A 6 14.01 17.97 -0.99
CA VAL A 6 14.78 17.13 -1.92
C VAL A 6 14.64 15.69 -1.46
N VAL A 7 14.33 14.76 -2.39
CA VAL A 7 14.07 13.35 -2.07
C VAL A 7 15.00 12.44 -2.90
N PRO A 8 16.28 12.32 -2.54
CA PRO A 8 17.21 11.40 -3.17
C PRO A 8 16.99 9.95 -2.68
N ARG A 9 17.40 8.98 -3.50
CA ARG A 9 17.58 7.60 -3.09
C ARG A 9 18.76 7.44 -2.13
N GLU A 10 18.81 6.32 -1.41
CA GLU A 10 19.88 5.99 -0.47
C GLU A 10 21.27 6.06 -1.11
N GLU A 11 21.40 5.56 -2.34
CA GLU A 11 22.68 5.50 -3.08
C GLU A 11 22.96 6.77 -3.91
N ASP A 12 22.09 7.77 -3.87
CA ASP A 12 22.24 8.97 -4.69
C ASP A 12 23.38 9.85 -4.14
N PRO A 13 24.44 10.10 -4.95
CA PRO A 13 25.58 10.90 -4.51
C PRO A 13 25.21 12.36 -4.16
N ARG A 14 24.05 12.85 -4.60
CA ARG A 14 23.54 14.18 -4.23
C ARG A 14 23.25 14.32 -2.73
N ARG A 15 23.13 13.21 -1.98
CA ARG A 15 22.89 13.25 -0.54
C ARG A 15 23.97 14.03 0.20
N GLU A 16 25.26 13.76 -0.06
CA GLU A 16 26.37 14.47 0.56
C GLU A 16 26.33 15.98 0.26
N ALA A 17 25.98 16.34 -0.99
CA ALA A 17 25.86 17.75 -1.38
C ALA A 17 24.68 18.46 -0.71
N VAL A 18 23.58 17.73 -0.46
CA VAL A 18 22.40 18.24 0.25
C VAL A 18 22.71 18.42 1.74
N GLU A 19 23.32 17.44 2.37
CA GLU A 19 23.73 17.47 3.79
C GLU A 19 24.77 18.57 4.07
N SER A 20 25.75 18.74 3.18
CA SER A 20 26.76 19.79 3.30
C SER A 20 26.21 21.22 3.21
N ARG A 21 25.01 21.37 2.62
CA ARG A 21 24.27 22.64 2.56
C ARG A 21 23.34 22.85 3.77
N GLY A 22 23.40 22.00 4.77
CA GLY A 22 22.61 22.12 6.00
C GLY A 22 21.17 21.62 5.92
N TYR A 23 20.81 20.87 4.87
CA TYR A 23 19.52 20.22 4.82
C TYR A 23 19.43 19.11 5.86
N THR A 24 18.25 18.92 6.44
CA THR A 24 17.99 17.90 7.46
C THR A 24 17.00 16.86 6.97
N VAL A 25 17.20 15.59 7.33
CA VAL A 25 16.25 14.51 7.05
C VAL A 25 14.97 14.74 7.85
N VAL A 26 13.83 14.79 7.18
CA VAL A 26 12.50 14.96 7.77
C VAL A 26 11.57 13.78 7.51
N GLY A 27 12.03 12.80 6.73
CA GLY A 27 11.27 11.59 6.48
C GLY A 27 12.08 10.55 5.71
N GLU A 28 11.76 9.31 5.96
CA GLU A 28 12.30 8.16 5.22
C GLU A 28 11.16 7.36 4.63
N SER A 29 11.36 6.84 3.43
CA SER A 29 10.40 5.98 2.74
C SER A 29 11.11 4.83 2.04
N TRP A 30 10.35 3.80 1.73
CA TRP A 30 10.86 2.60 1.07
C TRP A 30 9.93 2.14 -0.05
N GLY A 31 10.52 1.50 -1.06
CA GLY A 31 9.84 0.69 -2.05
C GLY A 31 10.21 -0.78 -1.87
N ALA A 32 9.24 -1.65 -2.13
CA ALA A 32 9.45 -3.08 -2.03
C ALA A 32 8.82 -3.81 -3.22
N ARG A 33 9.43 -4.93 -3.59
CA ARG A 33 8.99 -5.78 -4.70
C ARG A 33 8.81 -7.21 -4.25
N LEU A 34 7.82 -7.85 -4.85
CA LEU A 34 7.59 -9.28 -4.82
C LEU A 34 7.63 -9.77 -6.27
N GLU A 35 8.48 -10.73 -6.55
CA GLU A 35 8.59 -11.36 -7.86
C GLU A 35 8.11 -12.80 -7.78
N LEU A 36 7.23 -13.17 -8.68
CA LEU A 36 6.68 -14.52 -8.80
C LEU A 36 7.22 -15.20 -10.06
N ALA A 37 7.50 -16.49 -9.95
CA ALA A 37 7.85 -17.33 -11.09
C ALA A 37 6.73 -17.37 -12.15
N ASN A 38 7.03 -17.80 -13.38
CA ASN A 38 6.00 -17.94 -14.43
C ASN A 38 4.87 -18.91 -14.05
N ALA A 39 5.20 -19.99 -13.34
CA ALA A 39 4.24 -20.87 -12.67
C ALA A 39 4.32 -20.65 -11.16
N PRO A 40 3.61 -19.66 -10.60
CA PRO A 40 3.83 -19.25 -9.23
C PRO A 40 3.22 -20.23 -8.24
N ASP A 41 3.96 -20.49 -7.17
CA ASP A 41 3.39 -21.07 -5.95
C ASP A 41 2.66 -19.97 -5.16
N LEU A 42 1.35 -20.08 -5.06
CA LEU A 42 0.50 -19.15 -4.33
C LEU A 42 0.10 -19.66 -2.94
N SER A 43 0.76 -20.70 -2.43
CA SER A 43 0.40 -21.36 -1.17
C SER A 43 0.48 -20.43 0.04
N ILE A 44 1.50 -19.56 0.10
CA ILE A 44 1.66 -18.58 1.19
C ILE A 44 0.47 -17.61 1.27
N PHE A 45 -0.02 -17.15 0.10
CA PHE A 45 -1.16 -16.23 0.04
C PHE A 45 -2.46 -16.95 0.39
N ARG A 46 -2.67 -18.17 -0.14
CA ARG A 46 -3.85 -19.00 0.19
C ARG A 46 -3.86 -19.37 1.68
N GLY A 47 -2.71 -19.73 2.25
CA GLY A 47 -2.59 -20.00 3.67
C GLY A 47 -2.92 -18.79 4.54
N THR A 48 -2.61 -17.57 4.05
CA THR A 48 -3.00 -16.32 4.71
C THR A 48 -4.51 -16.13 4.70
N LEU A 49 -5.18 -16.37 3.56
CA LEU A 49 -6.63 -16.30 3.46
C LEU A 49 -7.31 -17.33 4.37
N SER A 50 -6.87 -18.60 4.31
CA SER A 50 -7.43 -19.66 5.15
C SER A 50 -7.37 -19.34 6.66
N ARG A 51 -6.31 -18.70 7.12
CA ARG A 51 -6.21 -18.30 8.55
C ARG A 51 -7.29 -17.33 8.97
N VAL A 52 -7.59 -16.30 8.17
CA VAL A 52 -8.64 -15.33 8.50
C VAL A 52 -10.03 -15.91 8.26
N GLU A 53 -10.20 -16.81 7.28
CA GLU A 53 -11.46 -17.53 7.04
C GLU A 53 -11.83 -18.42 8.22
N HIS A 54 -10.87 -19.11 8.85
CA HIS A 54 -11.12 -19.88 10.07
C HIS A 54 -11.55 -18.99 11.26
N ALA A 55 -11.18 -17.72 11.25
CA ALA A 55 -11.66 -16.71 12.20
C ALA A 55 -13.00 -16.06 11.78
N GLY A 56 -13.66 -16.57 10.72
CA GLY A 56 -14.94 -16.08 10.24
C GLY A 56 -14.84 -14.87 9.30
N ILE A 57 -13.63 -14.43 8.93
CA ILE A 57 -13.42 -13.29 8.05
C ILE A 57 -13.35 -13.75 6.61
N LYS A 58 -14.23 -13.22 5.75
CA LYS A 58 -14.26 -13.52 4.30
C LYS A 58 -13.74 -12.33 3.51
N ILE A 59 -12.88 -12.61 2.54
CA ILE A 59 -12.34 -11.59 1.64
C ILE A 59 -13.04 -11.69 0.29
N PHE A 60 -13.44 -10.54 -0.25
CA PHE A 60 -14.15 -10.45 -1.53
C PHE A 60 -13.44 -9.48 -2.45
N GLU A 61 -13.56 -9.69 -3.75
CA GLU A 61 -13.33 -8.63 -4.72
C GLU A 61 -14.55 -7.72 -4.72
N LEU A 62 -14.35 -6.43 -4.50
CA LEU A 62 -15.43 -5.47 -4.33
C LEU A 62 -15.85 -4.88 -5.68
N PRO A 63 -17.15 -4.84 -5.99
CA PRO A 63 -17.66 -4.18 -7.17
C PRO A 63 -17.66 -2.64 -7.00
N VAL A 64 -17.83 -1.91 -8.10
CA VAL A 64 -17.93 -0.45 -8.10
C VAL A 64 -19.04 0.10 -7.19
N THR A 65 -20.08 -0.69 -6.93
CA THR A 65 -21.15 -0.33 -6.00
C THR A 65 -20.66 -0.18 -4.56
N ALA A 66 -19.47 -0.70 -4.22
CA ALA A 66 -18.84 -0.53 -2.91
C ALA A 66 -17.98 0.75 -2.82
N SER A 67 -18.00 1.64 -3.83
CA SER A 67 -17.15 2.83 -3.87
C SER A 67 -17.41 3.80 -2.70
N SER A 68 -18.66 3.97 -2.30
CA SER A 68 -19.02 4.80 -1.14
C SER A 68 -18.46 4.24 0.16
N ASP A 69 -18.49 2.90 0.33
CA ASP A 69 -17.96 2.26 1.51
C ASP A 69 -16.43 2.35 1.55
N LEU A 70 -15.76 2.23 0.38
CA LEU A 70 -14.32 2.43 0.27
C LEU A 70 -13.92 3.86 0.63
N TYR A 71 -14.65 4.86 0.13
CA TYR A 71 -14.45 6.26 0.49
C TYR A 71 -14.57 6.49 1.99
N GLU A 72 -15.62 5.96 2.62
CA GLU A 72 -15.83 6.11 4.07
C GLU A 72 -14.75 5.40 4.90
N LEU A 73 -14.28 4.22 4.47
CA LEU A 73 -13.16 3.52 5.10
C LEU A 73 -11.87 4.37 5.03
N GLU A 74 -11.56 4.93 3.86
CA GLU A 74 -10.38 5.78 3.68
C GLU A 74 -10.50 7.07 4.50
N ARG A 75 -11.66 7.72 4.46
CA ARG A 75 -11.93 8.94 5.25
C ARG A 75 -11.73 8.71 6.75
N ALA A 76 -12.15 7.55 7.26
CA ALA A 76 -11.98 7.19 8.67
C ALA A 76 -10.50 6.98 9.06
N ASN A 77 -9.65 6.60 8.11
CA ASN A 77 -8.25 6.23 8.35
C ASN A 77 -7.23 7.26 7.85
N THR A 78 -7.65 8.32 7.16
CA THR A 78 -6.74 9.30 6.53
C THR A 78 -5.72 9.87 7.51
N ALA A 79 -6.13 10.18 8.74
CA ALA A 79 -5.26 10.74 9.77
C ALA A 79 -4.19 9.76 10.28
N ASP A 80 -4.34 8.47 10.02
CA ASP A 80 -3.43 7.41 10.48
C ASP A 80 -2.30 7.11 9.49
N PHE A 81 -2.37 7.67 8.28
CA PHE A 81 -1.29 7.50 7.30
C PHE A 81 -0.12 8.43 7.65
N PRO A 82 1.09 7.87 7.89
CA PRO A 82 2.25 8.71 8.10
C PRO A 82 2.55 9.57 6.88
N PHE A 83 2.66 10.86 7.08
CA PHE A 83 3.05 11.79 6.03
C PHE A 83 4.59 11.83 5.92
N THR A 84 5.08 11.68 4.70
CA THR A 84 6.43 12.12 4.31
C THR A 84 6.33 12.86 2.97
N PRO A 85 7.27 13.75 2.63
CA PRO A 85 7.27 14.40 1.31
C PRO A 85 7.28 13.44 0.11
N ALA A 86 7.71 12.18 0.34
CA ALA A 86 7.77 11.13 -0.67
C ALA A 86 6.57 10.19 -0.68
N THR A 87 5.77 10.15 0.37
CA THR A 87 4.68 9.18 0.56
C THR A 87 3.45 9.83 1.19
N SER A 88 2.97 10.93 0.61
CA SER A 88 1.66 11.47 0.98
C SER A 88 0.56 10.51 0.51
N HIS A 89 -0.43 10.32 1.36
CA HIS A 89 -1.67 9.65 1.00
C HIS A 89 -2.81 10.65 1.16
N ASP A 90 -3.21 11.25 0.05
CA ASP A 90 -4.31 12.19 0.04
C ASP A 90 -5.64 11.44 -0.16
N LEU A 91 -6.62 11.77 0.66
CA LEU A 91 -7.96 11.21 0.50
C LEU A 91 -8.52 11.62 -0.87
N LEU A 92 -8.85 10.63 -1.68
CA LEU A 92 -9.61 10.84 -2.90
C LEU A 92 -11.03 11.30 -2.53
N ASP A 93 -11.62 12.16 -3.34
CA ASP A 93 -13.05 12.44 -3.20
C ASP A 93 -13.90 11.23 -3.65
N ALA A 94 -15.21 11.30 -3.42
CA ALA A 94 -16.11 10.19 -3.72
C ALA A 94 -16.16 9.82 -5.21
N GLU A 95 -16.02 10.80 -6.11
CA GLU A 95 -16.00 10.59 -7.55
C GLU A 95 -14.69 9.93 -7.99
N ALA A 96 -13.55 10.44 -7.55
CA ALA A 96 -12.24 9.87 -7.83
C ALA A 96 -12.10 8.46 -7.24
N THR A 97 -12.68 8.20 -6.06
CA THR A 97 -12.72 6.85 -5.47
C THR A 97 -13.52 5.89 -6.36
N ARG A 98 -14.69 6.30 -6.84
CA ARG A 98 -15.50 5.50 -7.76
C ARG A 98 -14.78 5.24 -9.08
N ASP A 99 -14.02 6.21 -9.56
CA ASP A 99 -13.31 6.16 -10.84
C ASP A 99 -12.13 5.16 -10.83
N LEU A 100 -11.72 4.66 -9.67
CA LEU A 100 -10.70 3.61 -9.57
C LEU A 100 -11.08 2.38 -10.41
N TRP A 101 -12.33 1.94 -10.36
CA TRP A 101 -12.80 0.80 -11.16
C TRP A 101 -12.80 1.08 -12.66
N ASN A 102 -13.17 2.30 -13.08
CA ASN A 102 -13.11 2.72 -14.48
C ASN A 102 -11.67 2.74 -15.00
N LYS A 103 -10.70 3.05 -14.14
CA LYS A 103 -9.26 3.04 -14.43
C LYS A 103 -8.64 1.63 -14.39
N GLY A 104 -9.45 0.60 -14.12
CA GLY A 104 -9.02 -0.79 -14.10
C GLY A 104 -8.32 -1.23 -12.81
N PHE A 105 -8.46 -0.48 -11.73
CA PHE A 105 -8.01 -0.93 -10.42
C PHE A 105 -8.90 -2.05 -9.90
N ARG A 106 -8.29 -2.97 -9.16
CA ARG A 106 -9.00 -4.01 -8.42
C ARG A 106 -9.03 -3.67 -6.94
N VAL A 107 -10.13 -3.94 -6.31
CA VAL A 107 -10.33 -3.69 -4.89
C VAL A 107 -10.71 -4.99 -4.21
N SER A 108 -9.90 -5.44 -3.25
CA SER A 108 -10.23 -6.58 -2.39
C SER A 108 -10.55 -6.06 -1.00
N GLY A 109 -11.59 -6.58 -0.35
CA GLY A 109 -11.99 -6.10 0.97
C GLY A 109 -12.75 -7.13 1.79
N THR A 110 -13.05 -6.75 3.02
CA THR A 110 -13.85 -7.53 3.97
C THR A 110 -14.80 -6.66 4.74
N ARG A 111 -15.91 -7.27 5.17
CA ARG A 111 -16.96 -6.59 5.94
C ARG A 111 -17.18 -7.27 7.30
N ASP A 112 -17.61 -6.45 8.25
CA ASP A 112 -18.24 -6.88 9.50
C ASP A 112 -19.70 -6.40 9.44
N GLY A 113 -20.64 -7.32 9.22
CA GLY A 113 -21.99 -6.99 8.80
C GLY A 113 -22.00 -6.18 7.48
N GLU A 114 -22.62 -5.02 7.51
CA GLU A 114 -22.68 -4.11 6.36
C GLU A 114 -21.43 -3.18 6.25
N LEU A 115 -20.65 -3.05 7.32
CA LEU A 115 -19.53 -2.13 7.40
C LEU A 115 -18.30 -2.70 6.68
N LEU A 116 -17.73 -1.97 5.71
CA LEU A 116 -16.42 -2.28 5.15
C LEU A 116 -15.34 -1.97 6.17
N VAL A 117 -14.63 -3.00 6.65
CA VAL A 117 -13.63 -2.86 7.73
C VAL A 117 -12.19 -2.95 7.26
N GLY A 118 -11.96 -3.41 6.05
CA GLY A 118 -10.63 -3.47 5.46
C GLY A 118 -10.69 -3.62 3.95
N ALA A 119 -9.78 -2.93 3.25
CA ALA A 119 -9.64 -3.02 1.80
C ALA A 119 -8.20 -2.77 1.34
N THR A 120 -7.87 -3.26 0.16
CA THR A 120 -6.66 -2.92 -0.60
C THR A 120 -7.03 -2.60 -2.03
N VAL A 121 -6.37 -1.60 -2.59
CA VAL A 121 -6.50 -1.17 -3.98
C VAL A 121 -5.20 -1.47 -4.71
N ILE A 122 -5.30 -2.15 -5.86
CA ILE A 122 -4.16 -2.54 -6.68
C ILE A 122 -4.40 -2.19 -8.14
N ALA A 123 -3.43 -1.53 -8.77
CA ALA A 123 -3.39 -1.31 -10.21
C ALA A 123 -2.63 -2.46 -10.88
N ARG A 124 -3.17 -3.03 -11.96
CA ARG A 124 -2.46 -4.00 -12.78
C ARG A 124 -2.18 -3.44 -14.17
N ARG A 125 -0.94 -3.58 -14.60
CA ARG A 125 -0.50 -3.25 -15.98
C ARG A 125 0.35 -4.40 -16.51
N GLU A 126 -0.21 -5.20 -17.41
CA GLU A 126 0.43 -6.38 -18.00
C GLU A 126 0.96 -7.35 -16.92
N LYS A 127 2.29 -7.49 -16.82
CA LYS A 127 2.96 -8.36 -15.84
C LYS A 127 3.24 -7.68 -14.50
N HIS A 128 2.94 -6.39 -14.37
CA HIS A 128 3.18 -5.59 -13.16
C HIS A 128 1.87 -5.29 -12.43
N ALA A 129 1.94 -5.25 -11.12
CA ALA A 129 0.84 -4.79 -10.28
C ALA A 129 1.40 -3.91 -9.16
N GLU A 130 0.77 -2.78 -8.89
CA GLU A 130 1.19 -1.83 -7.86
C GLU A 130 0.08 -1.65 -6.83
N THR A 131 0.41 -1.82 -5.56
CA THR A 131 -0.54 -1.54 -4.47
C THR A 131 -0.56 -0.06 -4.20
N GLU A 132 -1.69 0.57 -4.43
CA GLU A 132 -1.90 2.00 -4.14
C GLU A 132 -1.98 2.21 -2.63
N PHE A 133 -2.93 1.54 -2.00
CA PHE A 133 -3.06 1.57 -0.55
C PHE A 133 -3.70 0.29 0.01
N THR A 134 -3.56 0.13 1.32
CA THR A 134 -4.26 -0.87 2.13
C THR A 134 -4.73 -0.17 3.39
N SER A 135 -6.02 -0.24 3.65
CA SER A 135 -6.69 0.44 4.75
C SER A 135 -7.46 -0.57 5.60
N VAL A 136 -7.35 -0.46 6.92
CA VAL A 136 -8.07 -1.30 7.89
C VAL A 136 -8.52 -0.41 9.05
N LEU A 137 -9.82 -0.45 9.39
CA LEU A 137 -10.34 0.30 10.53
C LEU A 137 -9.52 0.03 11.79
N ALA A 138 -9.27 1.07 12.57
CA ALA A 138 -8.43 1.00 13.77
C ALA A 138 -8.86 -0.12 14.73
N SER A 139 -10.18 -0.33 14.91
CA SER A 139 -10.77 -1.38 15.74
C SER A 139 -10.52 -2.80 15.24
N GLN A 140 -10.15 -2.96 13.97
CA GLN A 140 -9.96 -4.26 13.31
C GLN A 140 -8.49 -4.52 12.95
N ARG A 141 -7.56 -3.65 13.37
CA ARG A 141 -6.12 -3.86 13.16
C ARG A 141 -5.60 -5.02 13.99
N SER A 142 -4.44 -5.54 13.61
CA SER A 142 -3.79 -6.70 14.24
C SER A 142 -4.56 -8.03 14.13
N SER A 143 -5.69 -8.07 13.41
CA SER A 143 -6.50 -9.28 13.14
C SER A 143 -6.06 -10.09 11.91
N GLY A 144 -5.04 -9.60 11.18
CA GLY A 144 -4.59 -10.20 9.91
C GLY A 144 -5.33 -9.73 8.67
N ILE A 145 -6.35 -8.89 8.79
CA ILE A 145 -7.16 -8.36 7.66
C ILE A 145 -6.28 -7.69 6.61
N GLY A 146 -5.38 -6.78 7.01
CA GLY A 146 -4.52 -6.08 6.05
C GLY A 146 -3.66 -7.01 5.20
N THR A 147 -3.11 -8.07 5.81
CA THR A 147 -2.35 -9.11 5.10
C THR A 147 -3.25 -9.92 4.17
N ALA A 148 -4.46 -10.24 4.61
CA ALA A 148 -5.39 -11.08 3.86
C ALA A 148 -5.97 -10.35 2.63
N VAL A 149 -6.43 -9.10 2.74
CA VAL A 149 -6.93 -8.34 1.59
C VAL A 149 -5.84 -8.13 0.54
N LYS A 150 -4.60 -7.90 0.97
CA LYS A 150 -3.46 -7.80 0.07
C LYS A 150 -3.11 -9.14 -0.57
N ALA A 151 -3.12 -10.25 0.17
CA ALA A 151 -2.94 -11.59 -0.38
C ALA A 151 -3.98 -11.94 -1.45
N ALA A 152 -5.25 -11.61 -1.20
CA ALA A 152 -6.33 -11.82 -2.16
C ALA A 152 -6.08 -11.06 -3.47
N SER A 153 -5.68 -9.79 -3.39
CA SER A 153 -5.38 -8.99 -4.58
C SER A 153 -4.17 -9.51 -5.35
N ILE A 154 -3.13 -10.02 -4.65
CA ILE A 154 -1.97 -10.67 -5.29
C ILE A 154 -2.42 -11.92 -6.04
N ILE A 155 -3.21 -12.80 -5.42
CA ILE A 155 -3.73 -14.02 -6.07
C ILE A 155 -4.52 -13.65 -7.31
N ALA A 156 -5.43 -12.69 -7.21
CA ALA A 156 -6.27 -12.26 -8.32
C ALA A 156 -5.43 -11.73 -9.49
N CYS A 157 -4.48 -10.82 -9.24
CA CYS A 157 -3.60 -10.28 -10.27
C CYS A 157 -2.64 -11.35 -10.84
N ALA A 158 -2.14 -12.29 -10.01
CA ALA A 158 -1.26 -13.36 -10.46
C ALA A 158 -1.98 -14.35 -11.40
N ASN A 159 -3.26 -14.66 -11.12
CA ASN A 159 -4.11 -15.48 -11.99
C ASN A 159 -4.33 -14.78 -13.35
N ASP A 160 -4.38 -13.45 -13.37
CA ASP A 160 -4.48 -12.65 -14.61
C ASP A 160 -3.11 -12.39 -15.27
N GLY A 161 -2.04 -13.02 -14.78
CA GLY A 161 -0.72 -12.99 -15.42
C GLY A 161 0.26 -11.98 -14.82
N ALA A 162 -0.05 -11.25 -13.76
CA ALA A 162 0.93 -10.43 -13.06
C ALA A 162 2.02 -11.30 -12.41
N ARG A 163 3.26 -10.83 -12.43
CA ARG A 163 4.42 -11.54 -11.87
C ARG A 163 5.31 -10.65 -11.01
N VAL A 164 5.22 -9.34 -11.17
CA VAL A 164 5.96 -8.36 -10.39
C VAL A 164 4.98 -7.47 -9.65
N PHE A 165 5.10 -7.42 -8.34
CA PHE A 165 4.23 -6.64 -7.48
C PHE A 165 5.05 -5.60 -6.74
N GLY A 166 4.64 -4.35 -6.86
CA GLY A 166 5.24 -3.21 -6.21
C GLY A 166 4.39 -2.70 -5.05
N THR A 167 5.05 -2.03 -4.11
CA THR A 167 4.42 -1.30 -3.01
C THR A 167 5.45 -0.37 -2.38
N GLY A 168 5.00 0.62 -1.64
CA GLY A 168 5.89 1.52 -0.91
C GLY A 168 5.25 2.06 0.37
N GLY A 169 6.00 2.83 1.13
CA GLY A 169 5.48 3.45 2.34
C GLY A 169 6.51 4.25 3.13
N ALA A 170 6.03 5.03 4.09
CA ALA A 170 6.88 5.70 5.06
C ALA A 170 7.57 4.68 5.97
N ALA A 171 8.84 4.92 6.34
CA ALA A 171 9.59 4.03 7.22
C ALA A 171 8.96 3.91 8.61
N ALA A 172 8.30 4.97 9.07
CA ALA A 172 7.56 4.98 10.33
C ALA A 172 6.34 4.02 10.35
N ASN A 173 5.90 3.50 9.20
CA ASN A 173 4.77 2.57 9.12
C ASN A 173 5.25 1.11 9.24
N GLU A 174 5.65 0.71 10.44
CA GLU A 174 6.13 -0.65 10.73
C GLU A 174 5.06 -1.71 10.46
N ALA A 175 3.79 -1.42 10.73
CA ALA A 175 2.68 -2.34 10.48
C ALA A 175 2.58 -2.68 8.98
N ARG A 176 2.67 -1.67 8.09
CA ARG A 176 2.68 -1.87 6.63
C ARG A 176 3.90 -2.68 6.19
N LEU A 177 5.06 -2.39 6.77
CA LEU A 177 6.28 -3.14 6.48
C LEU A 177 6.16 -4.61 6.90
N GLY A 178 5.58 -4.88 8.08
CA GLY A 178 5.30 -6.22 8.57
C GLY A 178 4.38 -7.02 7.64
N VAL A 179 3.28 -6.41 7.16
CA VAL A 179 2.38 -7.01 6.16
C VAL A 179 3.13 -7.42 4.90
N ASN A 180 3.96 -6.52 4.36
CA ASN A 180 4.69 -6.80 3.12
C ASN A 180 5.73 -7.91 3.29
N ARG A 181 6.49 -7.90 4.39
CA ARG A 181 7.45 -8.97 4.71
C ARG A 181 6.77 -10.34 4.85
N ALA A 182 5.61 -10.40 5.51
CA ALA A 182 4.83 -11.62 5.67
C ALA A 182 4.35 -12.21 4.33
N LEU A 183 4.20 -11.38 3.30
CA LEU A 183 3.83 -11.77 1.94
C LEU A 183 5.02 -11.97 1.00
N GLY A 184 6.26 -11.89 1.51
CA GLY A 184 7.47 -12.15 0.74
C GLY A 184 8.01 -10.97 -0.07
N TYR A 185 7.55 -9.74 0.19
CA TYR A 185 8.15 -8.55 -0.42
C TYR A 185 9.55 -8.29 0.15
N ASN A 186 10.47 -7.92 -0.72
CA ASN A 186 11.80 -7.44 -0.38
C ASN A 186 11.88 -5.93 -0.60
N ILE A 187 12.48 -5.20 0.34
CA ILE A 187 12.78 -3.78 0.16
C ILE A 187 13.85 -3.68 -0.93
N THR A 188 13.55 -2.92 -1.97
CA THR A 188 14.44 -2.72 -3.12
C THR A 188 14.94 -1.29 -3.24
N GLU A 189 14.30 -0.36 -2.56
CA GLU A 189 14.61 1.06 -2.67
C GLU A 189 14.35 1.76 -1.32
N ARG A 190 15.18 2.77 -1.02
CA ARG A 190 15.00 3.68 0.10
C ARG A 190 15.19 5.11 -0.38
N TRP A 191 14.39 6.03 0.18
CA TRP A 191 14.48 7.47 -0.10
C TRP A 191 14.50 8.25 1.20
N TYR A 192 15.22 9.36 1.18
CA TYR A 192 15.33 10.29 2.30
C TYR A 192 14.76 11.64 1.88
N SER A 193 13.77 12.12 2.59
CA SER A 193 13.20 13.45 2.38
C SER A 193 13.98 14.47 3.19
N TYR A 194 14.63 15.40 2.53
CA TYR A 194 15.41 16.47 3.13
C TYR A 194 14.65 17.78 3.04
N LYS A 195 14.68 18.57 4.11
CA LYS A 195 14.15 19.93 4.17
C LYS A 195 15.30 20.94 4.19
N ALA A 196 15.11 22.04 3.44
CA ALA A 196 16.06 23.14 3.45
C ALA A 196 16.24 23.74 4.86
N PRO A 197 17.43 24.26 5.23
CA PRO A 197 17.60 25.03 6.43
C PRO A 197 16.67 26.26 6.41
N LEU A 198 16.22 26.67 7.59
CA LEU A 198 15.48 27.94 7.72
C LEU A 198 16.42 29.09 7.38
N ALA A 199 15.98 30.00 6.52
CA ALA A 199 16.72 31.19 6.12
C ALA A 199 16.85 32.18 7.29
#